data_753f6eaf05804b53f329a4b5ed111cf9
#
_entry.id   753f6eaf05804b53f329a4b5ed111cf9
#
_cell.length_a   1.000
_cell.length_b   1.000
_cell.length_c   1.000
_cell.angle_alpha   90.00
_cell.angle_beta   90.00
_cell.angle_gamma   90.00
#
_symmetry.space_group_name_H-M   'P 1'
#
loop_
_entity.id
_entity.type
_entity.pdbx_description
1 polymer ?
#
loop_
_entity_poly.entity_id
_entity_poly.type
_entity_poly.pdbx_seq_one_letter_code
_entity_poly.pdbx_strand_id
1 'polypeptide(L)'
;MRLLWVLPLLVEAHNKSFLHHCAIGCDCQEELKQANCARGILRHLPSPLPPLTEHLDLSQNQLSHIPWRAFQTTRRLKTLLLNDNNISSVADGAFSPLESLLRLDLSRNRITALSTGFTLGMGSLRELLLAENRLTTLFSHSFQHLDGLLRLNLSHNAIVLVQVRAFGCMSTLRQLDLGGNRLQALGSGVFTMLKSLEVLRLQGNNISQIDIGVFTPLTSLALLNLACNQLRRIHYKTFLSLHTYSTHILLEDNPWHCDCDLQRVFRKLGSVRRLFLDDYSNLSCAEPPELHGYRLMEVDTELCIAETVTVLIITVTVVITVVAAIVMAERKRKSRKKEKHWTDGASEMSYDS
;
A
#
# COMPACT_ATOMS: atom_id res chain seq x y z
N MET A 1 -21.96 71.42 -39.07
CA MET A 1 -21.69 70.06 -39.51
C MET A 1 -20.18 69.78 -39.38
N ARG A 2 -19.77 69.14 -38.28
CA ARG A 2 -18.49 68.45 -38.08
C ARG A 2 -18.52 67.86 -36.67
N LEU A 3 -19.05 66.70 -36.54
CA LEU A 3 -18.91 65.83 -35.41
C LEU A 3 -18.93 64.40 -35.96
N LEU A 4 -18.05 63.58 -35.45
CA LEU A 4 -17.87 62.14 -35.75
C LEU A 4 -16.55 61.85 -36.45
N TRP A 5 -15.54 61.55 -35.60
CA TRP A 5 -14.46 60.58 -35.83
C TRP A 5 -13.48 60.64 -34.65
N VAL A 6 -13.87 60.18 -33.44
CA VAL A 6 -12.94 59.82 -32.38
C VAL A 6 -13.62 58.71 -31.55
N LEU A 7 -13.53 57.48 -32.00
CA LEU A 7 -13.66 56.28 -31.17
C LEU A 7 -13.46 55.05 -32.09
N PRO A 8 -12.24 54.58 -32.23
CA PRO A 8 -11.92 53.20 -31.90
C PRO A 8 -10.49 52.97 -31.40
N LEU A 9 -9.85 53.85 -30.61
CA LEU A 9 -8.46 53.68 -30.17
C LEU A 9 -8.31 53.25 -28.67
N LEU A 10 -9.42 53.06 -27.94
CA LEU A 10 -9.34 52.70 -26.52
C LEU A 10 -9.61 51.21 -26.22
N VAL A 11 -9.99 50.37 -27.19
CA VAL A 11 -10.22 48.95 -26.98
C VAL A 11 -8.95 48.10 -27.23
N GLU A 12 -7.99 48.60 -28.02
CA GLU A 12 -6.75 47.83 -28.28
C GLU A 12 -5.64 48.03 -27.24
N ALA A 13 -5.73 49.01 -26.34
CA ALA A 13 -4.69 49.29 -25.37
C ALA A 13 -4.70 48.35 -24.14
N HIS A 14 -5.79 47.66 -23.88
CA HIS A 14 -5.90 46.70 -22.75
C HIS A 14 -5.36 45.30 -23.09
N ASN A 15 -5.26 44.97 -24.38
CA ASN A 15 -4.80 43.64 -24.80
C ASN A 15 -3.27 43.55 -25.01
N LYS A 16 -2.55 44.68 -25.03
CA LYS A 16 -1.11 44.73 -25.32
C LYS A 16 -0.21 44.58 -24.08
N SER A 17 -0.71 44.79 -22.87
CA SER A 17 0.16 44.73 -21.67
C SER A 17 0.39 43.31 -21.15
N PHE A 18 -0.48 42.35 -21.46
CA PHE A 18 -0.37 40.97 -20.97
C PHE A 18 0.48 40.07 -21.88
N LEU A 19 0.50 40.31 -23.19
CA LEU A 19 1.33 39.58 -24.15
C LEU A 19 2.83 39.69 -23.87
N HIS A 20 3.27 40.69 -23.09
CA HIS A 20 4.67 40.87 -22.69
C HIS A 20 5.13 39.99 -21.53
N HIS A 21 4.24 39.28 -20.86
CA HIS A 21 4.57 38.48 -19.65
C HIS A 21 4.41 36.95 -19.85
N CYS A 22 4.04 36.49 -21.05
CA CYS A 22 3.95 35.09 -21.37
C CYS A 22 5.22 34.59 -22.04
N ALA A 23 5.81 33.52 -21.56
CA ALA A 23 7.02 32.91 -22.13
C ALA A 23 6.74 32.38 -23.54
N ILE A 24 7.76 32.43 -24.40
CA ILE A 24 7.69 31.88 -25.76
C ILE A 24 7.32 30.37 -25.68
N GLY A 25 6.35 29.99 -26.49
CA GLY A 25 5.86 28.60 -26.52
C GLY A 25 4.80 28.26 -25.46
N CYS A 26 4.30 29.27 -24.75
CA CYS A 26 3.18 29.12 -23.81
C CYS A 26 1.96 29.91 -24.30
N ASP A 27 0.77 29.41 -23.99
CA ASP A 27 -0.51 30.11 -24.09
C ASP A 27 -0.96 30.55 -22.70
N CYS A 28 -1.07 31.87 -22.48
CA CYS A 28 -1.41 32.44 -21.19
C CYS A 28 -2.77 33.12 -21.26
N GLN A 29 -3.70 32.62 -20.44
CA GLN A 29 -5.07 33.10 -20.33
C GLN A 29 -5.27 33.79 -18.99
N GLU A 30 -5.30 35.12 -18.99
CA GLU A 30 -5.36 35.92 -17.75
C GLU A 30 -6.65 35.70 -16.98
N GLU A 31 -7.79 35.70 -17.65
CA GLU A 31 -9.10 35.51 -17.04
C GLU A 31 -9.21 34.18 -16.31
N LEU A 32 -8.59 33.12 -16.85
CA LEU A 32 -8.54 31.78 -16.26
C LEU A 32 -7.34 31.60 -15.33
N LYS A 33 -6.44 32.58 -15.23
CA LYS A 33 -5.17 32.49 -14.49
C LYS A 33 -4.35 31.25 -14.84
N GLN A 34 -4.36 30.90 -16.11
CA GLN A 34 -3.77 29.67 -16.64
C GLN A 34 -2.63 29.99 -17.60
N ALA A 35 -1.55 29.22 -17.51
CA ALA A 35 -0.47 29.20 -18.47
C ALA A 35 -0.29 27.76 -18.98
N ASN A 36 -0.55 27.54 -20.25
CA ASN A 36 -0.36 26.27 -20.92
C ASN A 36 0.91 26.29 -21.75
N CYS A 37 1.91 25.55 -21.34
CA CYS A 37 3.19 25.36 -22.02
C CYS A 37 3.42 23.88 -22.40
N ALA A 38 2.36 23.08 -22.47
CA ALA A 38 2.43 21.66 -22.75
C ALA A 38 2.80 21.34 -24.21
N ARG A 39 3.27 20.09 -24.42
CA ARG A 39 3.58 19.54 -25.77
C ARG A 39 4.63 20.34 -26.55
N GLY A 40 5.59 20.93 -25.83
CA GLY A 40 6.70 21.68 -26.41
C GLY A 40 8.00 20.88 -26.42
N ILE A 41 9.06 21.60 -26.63
CA ILE A 41 10.45 21.11 -26.59
C ILE A 41 11.24 21.77 -25.45
N LEU A 42 10.55 22.26 -24.43
CA LEU A 42 11.16 22.99 -23.33
C LEU A 42 12.15 22.09 -22.57
N ARG A 43 13.41 22.52 -22.52
CA ARG A 43 14.47 21.86 -21.73
C ARG A 43 14.68 22.52 -20.39
N HIS A 44 14.23 23.76 -20.24
CA HIS A 44 14.29 24.58 -19.02
C HIS A 44 12.92 25.18 -18.73
N LEU A 45 12.70 25.58 -17.50
CA LEU A 45 11.46 26.27 -17.11
C LEU A 45 11.30 27.56 -17.91
N PRO A 46 10.12 27.82 -18.47
CA PRO A 46 9.87 29.04 -19.21
C PRO A 46 9.88 30.27 -18.31
N SER A 47 10.42 31.36 -18.81
CA SER A 47 10.47 32.65 -18.09
C SER A 47 10.40 33.78 -19.11
N PRO A 48 9.63 34.85 -18.85
CA PRO A 48 8.79 35.08 -17.67
C PRO A 48 7.44 34.30 -17.71
N LEU A 49 6.88 34.02 -16.54
CA LEU A 49 5.50 33.52 -16.39
C LEU A 49 4.68 34.58 -15.65
N PRO A 50 3.36 34.73 -15.93
CA PRO A 50 2.51 35.70 -15.27
C PRO A 50 2.44 35.42 -13.75
N PRO A 51 2.68 36.39 -12.88
CA PRO A 51 2.74 36.18 -11.42
C PRO A 51 1.40 35.73 -10.79
N LEU A 52 0.29 36.00 -11.47
CA LEU A 52 -1.06 35.62 -11.01
C LEU A 52 -1.50 34.23 -11.46
N THR A 53 -0.64 33.47 -12.15
CA THR A 53 -0.95 32.13 -12.63
C THR A 53 -1.29 31.21 -11.45
N GLU A 54 -2.47 30.57 -11.54
CA GLU A 54 -2.93 29.56 -10.59
C GLU A 54 -2.80 28.13 -11.16
N HIS A 55 -2.84 28.00 -12.48
CA HIS A 55 -2.71 26.71 -13.18
C HIS A 55 -1.60 26.79 -14.21
N LEU A 56 -0.57 25.94 -14.04
CA LEU A 56 0.57 25.87 -14.96
C LEU A 56 0.71 24.43 -15.48
N ASP A 57 0.60 24.31 -16.80
CA ASP A 57 0.82 23.05 -17.50
C ASP A 57 2.16 23.09 -18.24
N LEU A 58 3.10 22.28 -17.80
CA LEU A 58 4.43 22.04 -18.39
C LEU A 58 4.57 20.59 -18.85
N SER A 59 3.48 19.86 -18.96
CA SER A 59 3.49 18.45 -19.36
C SER A 59 4.00 18.24 -20.77
N GLN A 60 4.48 17.03 -21.06
CA GLN A 60 4.93 16.62 -22.39
C GLN A 60 6.01 17.54 -22.97
N ASN A 61 7.07 17.77 -22.18
CA ASN A 61 8.23 18.56 -22.55
C ASN A 61 9.54 17.73 -22.36
N GLN A 62 10.69 18.40 -22.37
CA GLN A 62 12.01 17.78 -22.21
C GLN A 62 12.74 18.27 -20.96
N LEU A 63 12.01 18.71 -19.93
CA LEU A 63 12.60 19.16 -18.67
C LEU A 63 13.38 18.02 -18.02
N SER A 64 14.63 18.25 -17.62
CA SER A 64 15.51 17.23 -17.05
C SER A 64 15.71 17.37 -15.55
N HIS A 65 15.53 18.56 -15.00
CA HIS A 65 15.64 18.85 -13.58
C HIS A 65 14.78 20.05 -13.18
N ILE A 66 14.40 20.13 -11.90
CA ILE A 66 13.71 21.28 -11.30
C ILE A 66 14.68 21.93 -10.32
N PRO A 67 15.14 23.17 -10.59
CA PRO A 67 16.11 23.84 -9.73
C PRO A 67 15.50 24.36 -8.42
N TRP A 68 16.37 24.75 -7.48
CA TRP A 68 15.96 25.38 -6.24
C TRP A 68 15.11 26.63 -6.49
N ARG A 69 14.01 26.79 -5.73
CA ARG A 69 13.05 27.89 -5.88
C ARG A 69 12.58 28.15 -7.31
N ALA A 70 12.40 27.12 -8.08
CA ALA A 70 12.05 27.20 -9.50
C ALA A 70 10.82 28.07 -9.82
N PHE A 71 9.87 28.16 -8.91
CA PHE A 71 8.58 28.84 -9.10
C PHE A 71 8.44 30.11 -8.24
N GLN A 72 9.53 30.83 -8.02
CA GLN A 72 9.55 32.00 -7.14
C GLN A 72 8.63 33.14 -7.62
N THR A 73 8.39 33.25 -8.90
CA THR A 73 7.51 34.28 -9.52
C THR A 73 6.04 33.89 -9.53
N THR A 74 5.72 32.58 -9.44
CA THR A 74 4.36 32.04 -9.60
C THR A 74 3.84 31.43 -8.29
N ARG A 75 3.93 32.19 -7.18
CA ARG A 75 3.58 31.72 -5.81
C ARG A 75 2.11 31.35 -5.62
N ARG A 76 1.22 31.79 -6.52
CA ARG A 76 -0.23 31.55 -6.45
C ARG A 76 -0.66 30.23 -7.09
N LEU A 77 0.28 29.42 -7.58
CA LEU A 77 -0.03 28.15 -8.21
C LEU A 77 -0.83 27.24 -7.29
N LYS A 78 -1.94 26.74 -7.82
CA LYS A 78 -2.81 25.71 -7.24
C LYS A 78 -2.62 24.36 -7.92
N THR A 79 -2.33 24.38 -9.22
CA THR A 79 -2.09 23.19 -10.04
C THR A 79 -0.80 23.36 -10.83
N LEU A 80 0.09 22.37 -10.72
CA LEU A 80 1.32 22.30 -11.48
C LEU A 80 1.43 20.91 -12.11
N LEU A 81 1.41 20.88 -13.45
CA LEU A 81 1.56 19.65 -14.23
C LEU A 81 2.96 19.63 -14.86
N LEU A 82 3.73 18.61 -14.50
CA LEU A 82 5.09 18.33 -14.95
C LEU A 82 5.22 16.90 -15.49
N ASN A 83 4.10 16.23 -15.69
CA ASN A 83 4.08 14.85 -16.18
C ASN A 83 4.62 14.74 -17.61
N ASP A 84 5.05 13.54 -17.98
CA ASP A 84 5.60 13.24 -19.31
C ASP A 84 6.81 14.14 -19.66
N ASN A 85 7.79 14.18 -18.75
CA ASN A 85 9.05 14.89 -18.96
C ASN A 85 10.26 13.94 -18.75
N ASN A 86 11.47 14.49 -18.75
CA ASN A 86 12.70 13.73 -18.49
C ASN A 86 13.29 14.03 -17.09
N ILE A 87 12.46 14.51 -16.13
CA ILE A 87 12.93 14.97 -14.82
C ILE A 87 13.53 13.82 -14.05
N SER A 88 14.83 13.90 -13.80
CA SER A 88 15.57 12.91 -13.01
C SER A 88 15.88 13.38 -11.59
N SER A 89 15.88 14.70 -11.36
CA SER A 89 16.17 15.30 -10.07
C SER A 89 15.31 16.53 -9.82
N VAL A 90 14.93 16.70 -8.56
CA VAL A 90 14.25 17.88 -8.03
C VAL A 90 15.10 18.40 -6.87
N ALA A 91 15.53 19.64 -6.97
CA ALA A 91 16.37 20.26 -5.93
C ALA A 91 15.58 20.44 -4.63
N ASP A 92 16.28 20.43 -3.50
CA ASP A 92 15.69 20.75 -2.20
C ASP A 92 15.05 22.14 -2.25
N GLY A 93 13.80 22.24 -1.76
CA GLY A 93 13.05 23.49 -1.80
C GLY A 93 12.68 24.01 -3.19
N ALA A 94 12.72 23.18 -4.22
CA ALA A 94 12.28 23.55 -5.59
C ALA A 94 10.85 24.10 -5.59
N PHE A 95 9.97 23.52 -4.78
CA PHE A 95 8.56 23.89 -4.66
C PHE A 95 8.28 24.79 -3.43
N SER A 96 9.31 25.18 -2.66
CA SER A 96 9.12 25.95 -1.44
C SER A 96 8.33 27.27 -1.58
N PRO A 97 8.29 27.95 -2.74
CA PRO A 97 7.45 29.13 -2.93
C PRO A 97 5.96 28.84 -3.12
N LEU A 98 5.58 27.56 -3.31
CA LEU A 98 4.23 27.17 -3.75
C LEU A 98 3.31 26.79 -2.57
N GLU A 99 3.20 27.68 -1.58
CA GLU A 99 2.41 27.45 -0.36
C GLU A 99 0.90 27.22 -0.62
N SER A 100 0.39 27.64 -1.79
CA SER A 100 -1.01 27.49 -2.21
C SER A 100 -1.24 26.24 -3.09
N LEU A 101 -0.20 25.43 -3.36
CA LEU A 101 -0.29 24.31 -4.29
C LEU A 101 -1.21 23.21 -3.74
N LEU A 102 -2.21 22.82 -4.54
CA LEU A 102 -3.19 21.79 -4.21
C LEU A 102 -2.91 20.48 -4.96
N ARG A 103 -2.41 20.57 -6.19
CA ARG A 103 -2.12 19.42 -7.05
C ARG A 103 -0.75 19.57 -7.71
N LEU A 104 0.06 18.53 -7.58
CA LEU A 104 1.34 18.36 -8.26
C LEU A 104 1.37 17.05 -9.01
N ASP A 105 1.58 17.10 -10.32
CA ASP A 105 1.74 15.91 -11.15
C ASP A 105 3.17 15.84 -11.71
N LEU A 106 3.91 14.85 -11.27
CA LEU A 106 5.28 14.49 -11.71
C LEU A 106 5.30 13.09 -12.34
N SER A 107 4.15 12.55 -12.72
CA SER A 107 4.06 11.20 -13.30
C SER A 107 4.83 11.12 -14.62
N ARG A 108 5.27 9.91 -14.99
CA ARG A 108 6.01 9.63 -16.22
C ARG A 108 7.27 10.51 -16.37
N ASN A 109 8.12 10.43 -15.36
CA ASN A 109 9.41 11.09 -15.31
C ASN A 109 10.52 10.04 -15.02
N ARG A 110 11.70 10.49 -14.59
CA ARG A 110 12.86 9.63 -14.30
C ARG A 110 13.38 9.80 -12.88
N ILE A 111 12.51 10.22 -11.95
CA ILE A 111 12.90 10.50 -10.55
C ILE A 111 13.25 9.18 -9.84
N THR A 112 14.46 9.13 -9.28
CA THR A 112 14.98 7.92 -8.61
C THR A 112 14.85 7.97 -7.09
N ALA A 113 14.84 9.16 -6.51
CA ALA A 113 14.71 9.38 -5.08
C ALA A 113 14.07 10.74 -4.79
N LEU A 114 13.42 10.88 -3.65
CA LEU A 114 12.91 12.13 -3.11
C LEU A 114 13.87 12.61 -2.03
N SER A 115 14.35 13.84 -2.17
CA SER A 115 15.25 14.45 -1.20
C SER A 115 14.50 14.88 0.07
N THR A 116 15.21 15.18 1.14
CA THR A 116 14.65 15.65 2.42
C THR A 116 13.87 16.95 2.29
N GLY A 117 14.30 17.81 1.38
CA GLY A 117 13.67 19.12 1.11
C GLY A 117 12.63 19.09 -0.01
N PHE A 118 12.29 17.93 -0.56
CA PHE A 118 11.34 17.81 -1.67
C PHE A 118 9.97 18.43 -1.38
N THR A 119 9.45 18.23 -0.18
CA THR A 119 8.11 18.64 0.24
C THR A 119 8.03 20.00 0.93
N LEU A 120 9.15 20.72 1.01
CA LEU A 120 9.17 22.05 1.64
C LEU A 120 8.22 23.01 0.92
N GLY A 121 7.35 23.70 1.69
CA GLY A 121 6.36 24.65 1.19
C GLY A 121 5.07 24.03 0.67
N MET A 122 4.93 22.68 0.67
CA MET A 122 3.76 22.01 0.11
C MET A 122 2.68 21.62 1.13
N GLY A 123 2.56 22.35 2.24
CA GLY A 123 1.57 22.04 3.30
C GLY A 123 0.11 22.07 2.87
N SER A 124 -0.23 22.83 1.80
CA SER A 124 -1.59 22.87 1.24
C SER A 124 -1.89 21.73 0.29
N LEU A 125 -0.89 20.90 -0.10
CA LEU A 125 -1.04 19.89 -1.14
C LEU A 125 -2.09 18.85 -0.78
N ARG A 126 -2.98 18.54 -1.75
CA ARG A 126 -4.05 17.55 -1.62
C ARG A 126 -3.83 16.33 -2.48
N GLU A 127 -3.13 16.50 -3.60
CA GLU A 127 -2.88 15.44 -4.56
C GLU A 127 -1.43 15.50 -5.05
N LEU A 128 -0.70 14.38 -4.88
CA LEU A 128 0.67 14.19 -5.36
C LEU A 128 0.71 12.94 -6.24
N LEU A 129 1.05 13.14 -7.53
CA LEU A 129 1.16 12.08 -8.50
C LEU A 129 2.64 11.90 -8.89
N LEU A 130 3.17 10.71 -8.62
CA LEU A 130 4.54 10.28 -8.88
C LEU A 130 4.58 8.94 -9.62
N ALA A 131 3.47 8.55 -10.25
CA ALA A 131 3.38 7.29 -10.98
C ALA A 131 4.38 7.22 -12.14
N GLU A 132 4.78 6.00 -12.52
CA GLU A 132 5.66 5.76 -13.67
C GLU A 132 6.98 6.56 -13.58
N ASN A 133 7.63 6.50 -12.42
CA ASN A 133 8.96 7.01 -12.16
C ASN A 133 9.95 5.86 -11.87
N ARG A 134 11.08 6.16 -11.25
CA ARG A 134 12.14 5.17 -10.92
C ARG A 134 12.48 5.13 -9.44
N LEU A 135 11.52 5.49 -8.57
CA LEU A 135 11.71 5.46 -7.12
C LEU A 135 11.99 4.04 -6.65
N THR A 136 12.99 3.87 -5.79
CA THR A 136 13.39 2.55 -5.28
C THR A 136 13.10 2.38 -3.79
N THR A 137 13.19 3.45 -3.03
CA THR A 137 13.00 3.43 -1.57
C THR A 137 12.20 4.65 -1.13
N LEU A 138 11.24 4.42 -0.24
CA LEU A 138 10.54 5.49 0.46
C LEU A 138 11.11 5.60 1.88
N PHE A 139 11.81 6.70 2.13
CA PHE A 139 12.42 6.98 3.42
C PHE A 139 11.42 7.61 4.39
N SER A 140 11.69 7.53 5.69
CA SER A 140 10.85 8.12 6.74
C SER A 140 10.68 9.64 6.64
N HIS A 141 11.54 10.32 5.90
CA HIS A 141 11.50 11.75 5.65
C HIS A 141 10.98 12.15 4.26
N SER A 142 10.66 11.21 3.38
CA SER A 142 10.32 11.49 1.98
C SER A 142 9.10 12.39 1.79
N PHE A 143 8.17 12.37 2.73
CA PHE A 143 6.89 13.07 2.62
C PHE A 143 6.58 13.97 3.83
N GLN A 144 7.60 14.50 4.49
CA GLN A 144 7.40 15.48 5.57
C GLN A 144 6.58 16.68 5.08
N HIS A 145 5.83 17.34 5.96
CA HIS A 145 5.00 18.52 5.65
C HIS A 145 3.78 18.28 4.72
N LEU A 146 3.41 17.04 4.45
CA LEU A 146 2.21 16.70 3.64
C LEU A 146 1.00 16.31 4.51
N ASP A 147 0.80 17.01 5.63
CA ASP A 147 -0.26 16.69 6.61
C ASP A 147 -1.68 16.75 6.03
N GLY A 148 -1.87 17.57 5.00
CA GLY A 148 -3.14 17.74 4.31
C GLY A 148 -3.36 16.86 3.10
N LEU A 149 -2.43 15.96 2.75
CA LEU A 149 -2.51 15.17 1.53
C LEU A 149 -3.68 14.17 1.59
N LEU A 150 -4.46 14.12 0.51
CA LEU A 150 -5.61 13.22 0.36
C LEU A 150 -5.34 12.05 -0.58
N ARG A 151 -4.51 12.28 -1.61
CA ARG A 151 -4.18 11.28 -2.63
C ARG A 151 -2.69 11.25 -2.91
N LEU A 152 -2.12 10.05 -2.84
CA LEU A 152 -0.73 9.78 -3.20
C LEU A 152 -0.67 8.61 -4.18
N ASN A 153 -0.18 8.89 -5.39
CA ASN A 153 0.03 7.86 -6.40
C ASN A 153 1.53 7.64 -6.62
N LEU A 154 2.00 6.45 -6.29
CA LEU A 154 3.37 5.96 -6.44
C LEU A 154 3.43 4.71 -7.32
N SER A 155 2.35 4.41 -8.05
CA SER A 155 2.25 3.21 -8.89
C SER A 155 3.30 3.17 -9.99
N HIS A 156 3.62 1.96 -10.45
CA HIS A 156 4.56 1.72 -11.55
C HIS A 156 5.93 2.40 -11.33
N ASN A 157 6.48 2.23 -10.14
CA ASN A 157 7.85 2.58 -9.80
C ASN A 157 8.70 1.30 -9.63
N ALA A 158 9.89 1.43 -9.04
CA ALA A 158 10.76 0.30 -8.71
C ALA A 158 10.91 0.13 -7.19
N ILE A 159 9.87 0.48 -6.41
CA ILE A 159 9.94 0.54 -4.94
C ILE A 159 10.06 -0.89 -4.39
N VAL A 160 11.21 -1.14 -3.73
CA VAL A 160 11.48 -2.41 -3.02
C VAL A 160 11.30 -2.29 -1.51
N LEU A 161 11.42 -1.07 -0.97
CA LEU A 161 11.39 -0.82 0.47
C LEU A 161 10.59 0.43 0.79
N VAL A 162 9.66 0.29 1.72
CA VAL A 162 8.98 1.39 2.41
C VAL A 162 9.43 1.36 3.87
N GLN A 163 10.17 2.37 4.30
CA GLN A 163 10.63 2.46 5.69
C GLN A 163 9.46 2.69 6.65
N VAL A 164 9.62 2.24 7.87
CA VAL A 164 8.70 2.53 8.96
C VAL A 164 8.53 4.05 9.07
N ARG A 165 7.28 4.52 9.22
CA ARG A 165 6.90 5.94 9.24
C ARG A 165 7.18 6.72 7.94
N ALA A 166 7.39 6.07 6.79
CA ALA A 166 7.50 6.80 5.50
C ALA A 166 6.27 7.70 5.25
N PHE A 167 5.10 7.31 5.75
CA PHE A 167 3.85 8.07 5.69
C PHE A 167 3.50 8.73 7.04
N GLY A 168 4.49 9.07 7.86
CA GLY A 168 4.32 9.42 9.29
C GLY A 168 3.49 10.68 9.59
N CYS A 169 3.33 11.60 8.64
CA CYS A 169 2.51 12.81 8.78
C CYS A 169 1.15 12.75 8.06
N MET A 170 0.84 11.66 7.34
CA MET A 170 -0.30 11.60 6.41
C MET A 170 -1.59 11.09 7.05
N SER A 171 -2.00 11.62 8.20
CA SER A 171 -3.21 11.16 8.88
C SER A 171 -4.52 11.41 8.11
N THR A 172 -4.51 12.33 7.15
CA THR A 172 -5.65 12.69 6.30
C THR A 172 -5.70 11.93 4.97
N LEU A 173 -4.67 11.12 4.65
CA LEU A 173 -4.57 10.41 3.38
C LEU A 173 -5.73 9.43 3.21
N ARG A 174 -6.44 9.54 2.08
CA ARG A 174 -7.59 8.68 1.74
C ARG A 174 -7.23 7.63 0.68
N GLN A 175 -6.34 7.95 -0.24
CA GLN A 175 -5.97 7.05 -1.32
C GLN A 175 -4.45 6.94 -1.43
N LEU A 176 -3.96 5.71 -1.32
CA LEU A 176 -2.56 5.35 -1.54
C LEU A 176 -2.47 4.28 -2.61
N ASP A 177 -1.76 4.60 -3.69
CA ASP A 177 -1.49 3.65 -4.76
C ASP A 177 0.02 3.30 -4.80
N LEU A 178 0.33 2.05 -4.53
CA LEU A 178 1.66 1.43 -4.59
C LEU A 178 1.67 0.27 -5.60
N GLY A 179 0.67 0.17 -6.46
CA GLY A 179 0.56 -0.90 -7.46
C GLY A 179 1.71 -0.89 -8.46
N GLY A 180 2.05 -2.03 -9.05
CA GLY A 180 3.10 -2.13 -10.06
C GLY A 180 4.50 -1.79 -9.55
N ASN A 181 4.82 -2.10 -8.30
CA ASN A 181 6.13 -1.91 -7.69
C ASN A 181 6.85 -3.26 -7.47
N ARG A 182 7.87 -3.28 -6.61
CA ARG A 182 8.70 -4.47 -6.33
C ARG A 182 8.74 -4.82 -4.84
N LEU A 183 7.67 -4.49 -4.10
CA LEU A 183 7.57 -4.80 -2.67
C LEU A 183 7.53 -6.31 -2.47
N GLN A 184 8.33 -6.84 -1.53
CA GLN A 184 8.41 -8.27 -1.23
C GLN A 184 7.67 -8.64 0.06
N ALA A 185 7.61 -7.71 1.00
CA ALA A 185 6.95 -7.90 2.28
C ALA A 185 6.28 -6.61 2.77
N LEU A 186 5.23 -6.77 3.55
CA LEU A 186 4.58 -5.69 4.28
C LEU A 186 4.88 -5.85 5.77
N GLY A 187 5.82 -5.05 6.27
CA GLY A 187 6.24 -5.06 7.68
C GLY A 187 5.35 -4.20 8.55
N SER A 188 5.28 -4.56 9.83
CA SER A 188 4.55 -3.79 10.85
C SER A 188 5.07 -2.35 10.96
N GLY A 189 4.15 -1.39 11.13
CA GLY A 189 4.49 0.03 11.31
C GLY A 189 4.54 0.87 10.03
N VAL A 190 4.48 0.27 8.84
CA VAL A 190 4.50 1.01 7.56
C VAL A 190 3.28 1.94 7.43
N PHE A 191 2.09 1.49 7.85
CA PHE A 191 0.84 2.23 7.71
C PHE A 191 0.32 2.87 9.01
N THR A 192 1.18 3.04 10.01
CA THR A 192 0.78 3.41 11.40
C THR A 192 -0.09 4.66 11.50
N MET A 193 0.15 5.68 10.66
CA MET A 193 -0.57 6.95 10.73
C MET A 193 -1.78 7.06 9.79
N LEU A 194 -2.00 6.08 8.92
CA LEU A 194 -2.97 6.16 7.82
C LEU A 194 -4.41 5.83 8.25
N LYS A 195 -4.89 6.43 9.33
CA LYS A 195 -6.20 6.14 9.93
C LYS A 195 -7.38 6.48 9.00
N SER A 196 -7.24 7.51 8.16
CA SER A 196 -8.27 7.97 7.22
C SER A 196 -8.20 7.26 5.86
N LEU A 197 -7.29 6.28 5.68
CA LEU A 197 -7.09 5.62 4.38
C LEU A 197 -8.32 4.78 4.02
N GLU A 198 -8.91 5.11 2.87
CA GLU A 198 -10.10 4.44 2.30
C GLU A 198 -9.71 3.42 1.23
N VAL A 199 -8.66 3.73 0.44
CA VAL A 199 -8.23 2.89 -0.68
C VAL A 199 -6.73 2.64 -0.60
N LEU A 200 -6.35 1.37 -0.49
CA LEU A 200 -4.96 0.90 -0.57
C LEU A 200 -4.78 -0.04 -1.75
N ARG A 201 -4.00 0.37 -2.74
CA ARG A 201 -3.65 -0.45 -3.90
C ARG A 201 -2.22 -0.95 -3.80
N LEU A 202 -2.05 -2.26 -3.84
CA LEU A 202 -0.78 -2.99 -3.74
C LEU A 202 -0.64 -4.06 -4.85
N GLN A 203 -1.56 -4.06 -5.83
CA GLN A 203 -1.57 -5.04 -6.91
C GLN A 203 -0.30 -4.98 -7.75
N GLY A 204 0.09 -6.10 -8.35
CA GLY A 204 1.25 -6.15 -9.25
C GLY A 204 2.58 -5.90 -8.55
N ASN A 205 2.74 -6.40 -7.33
CA ASN A 205 3.99 -6.38 -6.58
C ASN A 205 4.58 -7.81 -6.46
N ASN A 206 5.62 -7.98 -5.66
CA ASN A 206 6.24 -9.28 -5.35
C ASN A 206 5.94 -9.72 -3.90
N ILE A 207 4.80 -9.28 -3.32
CA ILE A 207 4.51 -9.50 -1.91
C ILE A 207 4.25 -10.98 -1.66
N SER A 208 5.12 -11.60 -0.87
CA SER A 208 5.00 -12.99 -0.43
C SER A 208 4.71 -13.10 1.07
N GLN A 209 4.97 -12.04 1.83
CA GLN A 209 4.81 -12.00 3.29
C GLN A 209 4.09 -10.73 3.74
N ILE A 210 3.15 -10.92 4.66
CA ILE A 210 2.38 -9.83 5.27
C ILE A 210 2.39 -10.05 6.79
N ASP A 211 2.92 -9.11 7.55
CA ASP A 211 2.96 -9.19 9.00
C ASP A 211 1.54 -9.17 9.59
N ILE A 212 1.37 -9.93 10.66
CA ILE A 212 0.11 -9.91 11.41
C ILE A 212 -0.07 -8.50 12.02
N GLY A 213 -1.24 -7.89 11.76
CA GLY A 213 -1.58 -6.58 12.31
C GLY A 213 -1.06 -5.38 11.50
N VAL A 214 -0.39 -5.59 10.35
CA VAL A 214 0.08 -4.48 9.49
C VAL A 214 -1.06 -3.54 9.08
N PHE A 215 -2.27 -4.06 8.91
CA PHE A 215 -3.46 -3.28 8.53
C PHE A 215 -4.27 -2.75 9.73
N THR A 216 -3.88 -3.07 10.97
CA THR A 216 -4.60 -2.61 12.19
C THR A 216 -4.83 -1.10 12.25
N PRO A 217 -3.88 -0.24 11.82
CA PRO A 217 -4.08 1.22 11.85
C PRO A 217 -5.13 1.73 10.85
N LEU A 218 -5.50 0.94 9.84
CA LEU A 218 -6.34 1.35 8.70
C LEU A 218 -7.84 1.25 9.06
N THR A 219 -8.30 2.09 9.98
CA THR A 219 -9.66 2.03 10.54
C THR A 219 -10.76 2.49 9.58
N SER A 220 -10.41 3.16 8.48
CA SER A 220 -11.36 3.66 7.47
C SER A 220 -11.30 2.90 6.14
N LEU A 221 -10.53 1.80 6.08
CA LEU A 221 -10.24 1.12 4.81
C LEU A 221 -11.50 0.48 4.20
N ALA A 222 -11.82 0.88 2.98
CA ALA A 222 -12.92 0.37 2.19
C ALA A 222 -12.46 -0.58 1.07
N LEU A 223 -11.26 -0.36 0.51
CA LEU A 223 -10.70 -1.22 -0.54
C LEU A 223 -9.24 -1.56 -0.25
N LEU A 224 -8.93 -2.86 -0.23
CA LEU A 224 -7.57 -3.41 -0.19
C LEU A 224 -7.35 -4.30 -1.42
N ASN A 225 -6.50 -3.85 -2.34
CA ASN A 225 -6.14 -4.64 -3.51
C ASN A 225 -4.74 -5.25 -3.37
N LEU A 226 -4.67 -6.57 -3.25
CA LEU A 226 -3.47 -7.40 -3.18
C LEU A 226 -3.36 -8.39 -4.35
N ALA A 227 -4.15 -8.21 -5.40
CA ALA A 227 -4.12 -9.05 -6.59
C ALA A 227 -2.74 -9.03 -7.29
N CYS A 228 -2.44 -10.04 -8.11
CA CYS A 228 -1.18 -10.11 -8.88
C CYS A 228 0.06 -9.94 -7.99
N ASN A 229 0.16 -10.73 -6.93
CA ASN A 229 1.31 -10.76 -6.00
C ASN A 229 1.92 -12.17 -5.91
N GLN A 230 2.70 -12.46 -4.88
CA GLN A 230 3.36 -13.75 -4.65
C GLN A 230 2.88 -14.44 -3.37
N LEU A 231 1.61 -14.20 -2.99
CA LEU A 231 1.03 -14.78 -1.78
C LEU A 231 0.71 -16.27 -2.03
N ARG A 232 1.38 -17.15 -1.29
CA ARG A 232 1.09 -18.60 -1.29
C ARG A 232 0.16 -18.98 -0.15
N ARG A 233 0.30 -18.30 0.97
CA ARG A 233 -0.45 -18.49 2.21
C ARG A 233 -0.72 -17.15 2.87
N ILE A 234 -1.81 -17.06 3.61
CA ILE A 234 -2.14 -15.89 4.42
C ILE A 234 -2.57 -16.33 5.81
N HIS A 235 -2.32 -15.48 6.77
CA HIS A 235 -2.79 -15.73 8.12
C HIS A 235 -4.12 -14.98 8.34
N TYR A 236 -5.17 -15.69 8.82
CA TYR A 236 -6.49 -15.07 8.99
C TYR A 236 -6.47 -13.82 9.91
N LYS A 237 -5.58 -13.79 10.93
CA LYS A 237 -5.43 -12.64 11.83
C LYS A 237 -4.98 -11.37 11.12
N THR A 238 -4.27 -11.48 9.98
CA THR A 238 -3.84 -10.33 9.18
C THR A 238 -5.03 -9.48 8.75
N PHE A 239 -6.11 -10.10 8.27
CA PHE A 239 -7.32 -9.40 7.84
C PHE A 239 -8.33 -9.16 8.97
N LEU A 240 -8.38 -10.02 9.99
CA LEU A 240 -9.23 -9.79 11.17
C LEU A 240 -8.79 -8.56 11.98
N SER A 241 -7.55 -8.12 11.81
CA SER A 241 -7.04 -6.88 12.41
C SER A 241 -7.64 -5.61 11.81
N LEU A 242 -8.31 -5.70 10.65
CA LEU A 242 -9.07 -4.60 10.07
C LEU A 242 -10.32 -4.33 10.91
N HIS A 243 -10.38 -3.19 11.56
CA HIS A 243 -11.51 -2.75 12.38
C HIS A 243 -12.36 -1.73 11.62
N THR A 244 -12.82 -2.11 10.44
CA THR A 244 -13.60 -1.27 9.51
C THR A 244 -15.08 -1.70 9.50
N TYR A 245 -15.95 -0.86 8.96
CA TYR A 245 -17.38 -1.20 8.79
C TYR A 245 -17.62 -2.11 7.58
N SER A 246 -16.86 -1.89 6.52
CA SER A 246 -16.92 -2.65 5.26
C SER A 246 -15.60 -2.53 4.54
N THR A 247 -14.95 -3.65 4.22
CA THR A 247 -13.71 -3.66 3.44
C THR A 247 -13.81 -4.70 2.33
N HIS A 248 -13.63 -4.25 1.11
CA HIS A 248 -13.51 -5.05 -0.09
C HIS A 248 -12.05 -5.46 -0.28
N ILE A 249 -11.80 -6.75 -0.48
CA ILE A 249 -10.45 -7.32 -0.59
C ILE A 249 -10.36 -8.08 -1.91
N LEU A 250 -9.32 -7.76 -2.70
CA LEU A 250 -8.98 -8.43 -3.95
C LEU A 250 -7.68 -9.21 -3.77
N LEU A 251 -7.68 -10.49 -4.16
CA LEU A 251 -6.62 -11.46 -3.90
C LEU A 251 -6.31 -12.35 -5.12
N GLU A 252 -6.95 -12.13 -6.28
CA GLU A 252 -6.74 -12.92 -7.50
C GLU A 252 -5.29 -12.86 -7.99
N ASP A 253 -4.91 -13.77 -8.86
CA ASP A 253 -3.58 -13.86 -9.46
C ASP A 253 -2.43 -13.90 -8.43
N ASN A 254 -2.64 -14.64 -7.34
CA ASN A 254 -1.62 -15.04 -6.41
C ASN A 254 -1.35 -16.55 -6.52
N PRO A 255 -0.11 -17.03 -6.33
CA PRO A 255 0.23 -18.45 -6.44
C PRO A 255 -0.18 -19.24 -5.18
N TRP A 256 -1.50 -19.39 -4.96
CA TRP A 256 -2.04 -20.01 -3.75
C TRP A 256 -1.60 -21.47 -3.61
N HIS A 257 -1.13 -21.81 -2.41
CA HIS A 257 -0.92 -23.19 -1.99
C HIS A 257 -2.20 -23.70 -1.32
N CYS A 258 -2.98 -24.47 -2.10
CA CYS A 258 -4.30 -24.94 -1.68
C CYS A 258 -4.17 -26.17 -0.79
N ASP A 259 -4.11 -25.93 0.52
CA ASP A 259 -4.19 -26.93 1.58
C ASP A 259 -5.41 -26.68 2.47
N CYS A 260 -5.64 -27.60 3.40
CA CYS A 260 -6.76 -27.50 4.34
C CYS A 260 -6.68 -26.27 5.24
N ASP A 261 -5.47 -25.77 5.51
CA ASP A 261 -5.27 -24.57 6.31
C ASP A 261 -5.69 -23.32 5.56
N LEU A 262 -5.34 -23.21 4.27
CA LEU A 262 -5.76 -22.09 3.43
C LEU A 262 -7.29 -22.06 3.28
N GLN A 263 -7.94 -23.21 3.03
CA GLN A 263 -9.41 -23.30 2.96
C GLN A 263 -10.07 -22.85 4.27
N ARG A 264 -9.51 -23.27 5.43
CA ARG A 264 -10.00 -22.87 6.73
C ARG A 264 -9.89 -21.36 6.95
N VAL A 265 -8.80 -20.75 6.46
CA VAL A 265 -8.59 -19.29 6.49
C VAL A 265 -9.67 -18.57 5.68
N PHE A 266 -9.88 -18.94 4.42
CA PHE A 266 -10.87 -18.29 3.58
C PHE A 266 -12.31 -18.47 4.06
N ARG A 267 -12.67 -19.66 4.56
CA ARG A 267 -13.97 -19.92 5.18
C ARG A 267 -14.20 -19.01 6.40
N LYS A 268 -13.17 -18.85 7.24
CA LYS A 268 -13.22 -17.96 8.39
C LYS A 268 -13.34 -16.50 7.99
N LEU A 269 -12.63 -16.05 6.97
CA LEU A 269 -12.74 -14.69 6.42
C LEU A 269 -14.13 -14.43 5.85
N GLY A 270 -14.68 -15.36 5.05
CA GLY A 270 -16.04 -15.28 4.49
C GLY A 270 -17.16 -15.26 5.54
N SER A 271 -16.89 -15.74 6.77
CA SER A 271 -17.87 -15.64 7.88
C SER A 271 -17.91 -14.25 8.54
N VAL A 272 -16.96 -13.37 8.23
CA VAL A 272 -16.85 -12.03 8.83
C VAL A 272 -17.63 -11.03 8.01
N ARG A 273 -18.81 -10.60 8.47
CA ARG A 273 -19.76 -9.74 7.73
C ARG A 273 -19.20 -8.43 7.19
N ARG A 274 -18.10 -7.91 7.76
CA ARG A 274 -17.48 -6.65 7.35
C ARG A 274 -16.38 -6.80 6.30
N LEU A 275 -15.99 -8.04 5.95
CA LEU A 275 -14.94 -8.33 4.96
C LEU A 275 -15.59 -8.98 3.74
N PHE A 276 -15.37 -8.40 2.57
CA PHE A 276 -15.87 -8.88 1.29
C PHE A 276 -14.69 -9.32 0.43
N LEU A 277 -14.66 -10.58 0.08
CA LEU A 277 -13.68 -11.16 -0.84
C LEU A 277 -14.30 -11.14 -2.23
N ASP A 278 -14.15 -10.03 -2.95
CA ASP A 278 -14.91 -9.76 -4.18
C ASP A 278 -14.54 -10.69 -5.33
N ASP A 279 -13.30 -11.17 -5.36
CA ASP A 279 -12.75 -12.04 -6.38
C ASP A 279 -12.60 -13.51 -5.94
N TYR A 280 -13.26 -13.92 -4.84
CA TYR A 280 -13.11 -15.26 -4.27
C TYR A 280 -13.38 -16.38 -5.29
N SER A 281 -14.35 -16.19 -6.18
CA SER A 281 -14.65 -17.14 -7.24
C SER A 281 -13.54 -17.32 -8.28
N ASN A 282 -12.62 -16.37 -8.36
CA ASN A 282 -11.53 -16.36 -9.34
C ASN A 282 -10.21 -16.89 -8.77
N LEU A 283 -10.13 -17.08 -7.43
CA LEU A 283 -8.91 -17.57 -6.80
C LEU A 283 -8.58 -18.98 -7.31
N SER A 284 -7.39 -19.17 -7.86
CA SER A 284 -6.92 -20.44 -8.39
C SER A 284 -5.71 -20.96 -7.61
N CYS A 285 -5.60 -22.29 -7.56
CA CYS A 285 -4.49 -22.99 -6.92
C CYS A 285 -3.28 -23.05 -7.84
N ALA A 286 -2.11 -22.72 -7.31
CA ALA A 286 -0.81 -22.95 -7.98
C ALA A 286 -0.12 -24.21 -7.45
N GLU A 287 -0.34 -24.54 -6.18
CA GLU A 287 0.23 -25.68 -5.48
C GLU A 287 -0.85 -26.35 -4.60
N PRO A 288 -0.74 -27.65 -4.32
CA PRO A 288 0.21 -28.60 -4.90
C PRO A 288 -0.07 -28.87 -6.39
N PRO A 289 0.85 -29.57 -7.14
CA PRO A 289 0.72 -29.79 -8.59
C PRO A 289 -0.59 -30.45 -9.00
N GLU A 290 -1.16 -31.33 -8.17
CA GLU A 290 -2.42 -32.05 -8.42
C GLU A 290 -3.64 -31.12 -8.44
N LEU A 291 -3.55 -29.95 -7.81
CA LEU A 291 -4.59 -28.94 -7.73
C LEU A 291 -4.31 -27.73 -8.63
N HIS A 292 -3.23 -27.76 -9.39
CA HIS A 292 -2.85 -26.63 -10.25
C HIS A 292 -3.96 -26.25 -11.22
N GLY A 293 -4.38 -24.98 -11.19
CA GLY A 293 -5.43 -24.42 -12.04
C GLY A 293 -6.87 -24.64 -11.53
N TYR A 294 -7.07 -25.48 -10.51
CA TYR A 294 -8.39 -25.60 -9.88
C TYR A 294 -8.75 -24.31 -9.13
N ARG A 295 -10.03 -23.97 -9.13
CA ARG A 295 -10.50 -22.84 -8.31
C ARG A 295 -10.50 -23.24 -6.84
N LEU A 296 -10.08 -22.34 -5.99
CA LEU A 296 -10.00 -22.58 -4.55
C LEU A 296 -11.35 -23.03 -3.95
N MET A 297 -12.45 -22.49 -4.46
CA MET A 297 -13.81 -22.86 -4.03
C MET A 297 -14.25 -24.28 -4.47
N GLU A 298 -13.61 -24.85 -5.50
CA GLU A 298 -13.90 -26.17 -6.03
C GLU A 298 -13.07 -27.29 -5.38
N VAL A 299 -12.05 -26.92 -4.60
CA VAL A 299 -11.20 -27.88 -3.90
C VAL A 299 -12.02 -28.58 -2.82
N ASP A 300 -12.09 -29.91 -2.93
CA ASP A 300 -12.96 -30.75 -2.11
C ASP A 300 -12.64 -30.64 -0.62
N THR A 301 -13.65 -30.27 0.16
CA THR A 301 -13.55 -30.18 1.62
C THR A 301 -13.55 -31.55 2.31
N GLU A 302 -14.00 -32.64 1.62
CA GLU A 302 -14.04 -33.99 2.22
C GLU A 302 -12.64 -34.52 2.50
N LEU A 303 -11.64 -34.20 1.65
CA LEU A 303 -10.25 -34.53 1.91
C LEU A 303 -9.72 -33.92 3.21
N CYS A 304 -10.12 -32.68 3.49
CA CYS A 304 -9.71 -31.99 4.73
C CYS A 304 -10.40 -32.55 5.99
N ILE A 305 -11.62 -33.08 5.83
CA ILE A 305 -12.33 -33.76 6.91
C ILE A 305 -11.66 -35.12 7.20
N ALA A 306 -11.31 -35.88 6.17
CA ALA A 306 -10.61 -37.16 6.32
C ALA A 306 -9.26 -37.00 7.05
N GLU A 307 -8.46 -35.97 6.71
CA GLU A 307 -7.20 -35.68 7.38
C GLU A 307 -7.41 -35.36 8.88
N THR A 308 -8.38 -34.52 9.21
CA THR A 308 -8.68 -34.18 10.61
C THR A 308 -9.18 -35.38 11.40
N VAL A 309 -10.02 -36.26 10.80
CA VAL A 309 -10.51 -37.48 11.40
C VAL A 309 -9.38 -38.48 11.68
N THR A 310 -8.46 -38.67 10.71
CA THR A 310 -7.32 -39.57 10.89
C THR A 310 -6.39 -39.10 11.99
N VAL A 311 -6.06 -37.80 12.06
CA VAL A 311 -5.24 -37.22 13.12
C VAL A 311 -5.95 -37.41 14.49
N LEU A 312 -7.26 -37.20 14.58
CA LEU A 312 -8.02 -37.40 15.79
C LEU A 312 -7.98 -38.87 16.26
N ILE A 313 -8.18 -39.83 15.33
CA ILE A 313 -8.11 -41.27 15.64
C ILE A 313 -6.72 -41.62 16.19
N ILE A 314 -5.64 -41.17 15.50
CA ILE A 314 -4.28 -41.42 15.95
C ILE A 314 -4.03 -40.84 17.34
N THR A 315 -4.43 -39.60 17.60
CA THR A 315 -4.23 -38.96 18.92
C THR A 315 -5.00 -39.68 20.01
N VAL A 316 -6.26 -40.09 19.77
CA VAL A 316 -7.07 -40.85 20.74
C VAL A 316 -6.44 -42.21 21.00
N THR A 317 -5.98 -42.93 19.98
CA THR A 317 -5.33 -44.25 20.16
C THR A 317 -4.02 -44.13 20.96
N VAL A 318 -3.20 -43.11 20.72
CA VAL A 318 -1.98 -42.86 21.49
C VAL A 318 -2.31 -42.54 22.94
N VAL A 319 -3.31 -41.71 23.21
CA VAL A 319 -3.71 -41.40 24.58
C VAL A 319 -4.20 -42.64 25.31
N ILE A 320 -5.03 -43.47 24.66
CA ILE A 320 -5.54 -44.74 25.26
C ILE A 320 -4.39 -45.68 25.57
N THR A 321 -3.42 -45.85 24.65
CA THR A 321 -2.27 -46.75 24.87
C THR A 321 -1.37 -46.28 26.00
N VAL A 322 -1.13 -44.96 26.10
CA VAL A 322 -0.32 -44.37 27.18
C VAL A 322 -1.03 -44.58 28.55
N VAL A 323 -2.34 -44.29 28.63
CA VAL A 323 -3.13 -44.48 29.85
C VAL A 323 -3.13 -45.97 30.24
N ALA A 324 -3.35 -46.88 29.29
CA ALA A 324 -3.31 -48.33 29.57
C ALA A 324 -1.93 -48.76 30.08
N ALA A 325 -0.84 -48.26 29.51
CA ALA A 325 0.52 -48.55 29.97
C ALA A 325 0.77 -48.07 31.41
N ILE A 326 0.31 -46.86 31.74
CA ILE A 326 0.40 -46.31 33.11
C ILE A 326 -0.37 -47.17 34.11
N VAL A 327 -1.64 -47.53 33.78
CA VAL A 327 -2.47 -48.37 34.63
C VAL A 327 -1.84 -49.75 34.84
N MET A 328 -1.31 -50.37 33.79
CA MET A 328 -0.59 -51.66 33.91
C MET A 328 0.68 -51.55 34.77
N ALA A 329 1.45 -50.49 34.61
CA ALA A 329 2.64 -50.23 35.41
C ALA A 329 2.28 -50.03 36.90
N GLU A 330 1.21 -49.32 37.20
CA GLU A 330 0.73 -49.16 38.59
C GLU A 330 0.21 -50.48 39.18
N ARG A 331 -0.55 -51.28 38.41
CA ARG A 331 -0.99 -52.62 38.87
C ARG A 331 0.22 -53.51 39.16
N LYS A 332 1.22 -53.54 38.28
CA LYS A 332 2.44 -54.31 38.49
C LYS A 332 3.23 -53.85 39.74
N ARG A 333 3.24 -52.52 39.98
CA ARG A 333 3.86 -51.93 41.18
C ARG A 333 3.14 -52.32 42.48
N LYS A 334 1.79 -52.28 42.42
CA LYS A 334 0.96 -52.76 43.58
C LYS A 334 1.10 -54.25 43.84
N SER A 335 1.17 -55.09 42.79
CA SER A 335 1.40 -56.51 42.94
C SER A 335 2.75 -56.83 43.59
N ARG A 336 3.87 -56.17 43.11
CA ARG A 336 5.21 -56.30 43.70
C ARG A 336 5.27 -55.83 45.17
N LYS A 337 4.48 -54.79 45.55
CA LYS A 337 4.38 -54.35 46.96
C LYS A 337 3.66 -55.41 47.85
N LYS A 338 2.62 -56.04 47.31
CA LYS A 338 1.94 -57.12 48.03
C LYS A 338 2.84 -58.33 48.20
N GLU A 339 3.58 -58.72 47.23
CA GLU A 339 4.52 -59.84 47.23
C GLU A 339 5.67 -59.63 48.26
N LYS A 340 6.23 -58.39 48.33
CA LYS A 340 7.21 -58.03 49.38
C LYS A 340 6.61 -58.08 50.78
N HIS A 341 5.40 -57.64 50.99
CA HIS A 341 4.72 -57.66 52.28
C HIS A 341 4.44 -59.12 52.77
N TRP A 342 4.21 -60.08 51.83
CA TRP A 342 4.09 -61.52 52.16
C TRP A 342 5.43 -62.13 52.46
N THR A 343 6.53 -61.75 51.80
CA THR A 343 7.89 -62.27 52.10
C THR A 343 8.41 -61.75 53.45
N ASP A 344 8.14 -60.47 53.79
CA ASP A 344 8.56 -59.89 55.06
C ASP A 344 7.74 -60.45 56.24
N GLY A 345 6.42 -60.77 56.11
CA GLY A 345 5.58 -61.39 57.08
C GLY A 345 5.87 -62.90 57.31
N ALA A 346 6.43 -63.58 56.29
CA ALA A 346 6.86 -64.99 56.42
C ALA A 346 8.22 -65.14 57.15
N SER A 347 9.03 -64.08 57.12
CA SER A 347 10.30 -64.11 57.89
C SER A 347 10.18 -63.79 59.36
N GLU A 348 9.09 -63.11 59.80
CA GLU A 348 8.82 -62.86 61.23
C GLU A 348 8.21 -64.09 61.96
N MET A 349 7.56 -65.04 61.24
CA MET A 349 7.04 -66.26 61.85
C MET A 349 8.04 -67.41 62.04
N SER A 350 9.27 -67.23 61.69
CA SER A 350 10.31 -68.29 61.79
C SER A 350 11.30 -68.06 62.92
N TYR A 351 11.04 -67.17 63.90
CA TYR A 351 11.92 -66.89 65.02
C TYR A 351 11.31 -67.19 66.40
N ASP A 352 10.11 -67.80 66.46
CA ASP A 352 9.52 -68.30 67.71
C ASP A 352 9.23 -69.82 67.65
N SER A 353 10.34 -70.61 67.72
CA SER A 353 10.28 -72.05 68.10
C SER A 353 11.62 -72.51 68.58
#